data_7b0b61515b345e7651994b6e0c533d01
#
_entry.id   7b0b61515b345e7651994b6e0c533d01
#
_cell.length_a   1.000
_cell.length_b   1.000
_cell.length_c   1.000
_cell.angle_alpha   90.00
_cell.angle_beta   90.00
_cell.angle_gamma   90.00
#
_symmetry.space_group_name_H-M   'P 1'
#
loop_
_entity.id
_entity.type
_entity.pdbx_description
1 polymer ?
#
loop_
_entity_poly.entity_id
_entity_poly.type
_entity_poly.pdbx_seq_one_letter_code
_entity_poly.pdbx_strand_id
1 'polypeptide(L)'
;EDGIRDLVRSRGLGDVYKRQPIDQAVSLCIGLAAVMVGLAVFMEGLSTGLMPFGKIIGDNLPKKASMTVVYIIIGILGVGVTFAEPAIGALQAFGASVDVRKAPYLFELLNNWTLPLVLMVGAGVGIAAILGTVRFVKGWSLKPMIYCALTPVALLSFYAWSDPNLVSILGLAWDCGAVTTGPVTVPLVLSLGIGIANAAGKGNSSLSGFGVVTLASLFPILAVLILSIFVSFQVSPEQIIAASQSVSSSTQVELTAWDKTPLVEIVLGVRAILPLVLFLMFVLFIILKATLPNRMVTFYGLTLSISVSYTHLTLPTSDLV
;
A
#
# COMPACT_ATOMS: atom_id res chain seq x y z
N GLU A 1 19.78 -18.35 -43.31
CA GLU A 1 19.13 -19.63 -42.90
C GLU A 1 19.31 -19.89 -41.41
N ASP A 2 20.42 -19.48 -40.80
CA ASP A 2 20.66 -19.71 -39.33
C ASP A 2 19.71 -18.90 -38.43
N GLY A 3 19.34 -17.68 -38.82
CA GLY A 3 18.39 -16.82 -38.05
C GLY A 3 16.97 -17.38 -37.95
N ILE A 4 16.54 -18.13 -38.95
CA ILE A 4 15.21 -18.78 -39.00
C ILE A 4 15.22 -20.03 -38.09
N ARG A 5 16.34 -20.77 -38.05
CA ARG A 5 16.49 -21.92 -37.16
C ARG A 5 16.48 -21.55 -35.71
N ASP A 6 17.13 -20.44 -35.34
CA ASP A 6 17.11 -19.94 -33.96
C ASP A 6 15.73 -19.41 -33.53
N LEU A 7 14.97 -18.81 -34.44
CA LEU A 7 13.58 -18.39 -34.17
C LEU A 7 12.63 -19.58 -33.98
N VAL A 8 12.84 -20.66 -34.72
CA VAL A 8 12.07 -21.91 -34.56
C VAL A 8 12.46 -22.62 -33.25
N ARG A 9 13.73 -22.56 -32.88
CA ARG A 9 14.24 -23.14 -31.64
C ARG A 9 13.74 -22.37 -30.40
N SER A 10 13.66 -21.05 -30.47
CA SER A 10 13.07 -20.21 -29.39
C SER A 10 11.57 -20.41 -29.24
N ARG A 11 10.85 -20.66 -30.35
CA ARG A 11 9.42 -21.04 -30.31
C ARG A 11 9.22 -22.41 -29.67
N GLY A 12 10.10 -23.38 -29.97
CA GLY A 12 10.05 -24.70 -29.36
C GLY A 12 10.31 -24.67 -27.85
N LEU A 13 11.21 -23.80 -27.37
CA LEU A 13 11.43 -23.55 -25.95
C LEU A 13 10.19 -22.93 -25.28
N GLY A 14 9.53 -21.97 -25.91
CA GLY A 14 8.29 -21.39 -25.41
C GLY A 14 7.14 -22.40 -25.30
N ASP A 15 7.05 -23.37 -26.22
CA ASP A 15 6.06 -24.44 -26.17
C ASP A 15 6.38 -25.51 -25.11
N VAL A 16 7.66 -25.75 -24.84
CA VAL A 16 8.09 -26.63 -23.75
C VAL A 16 7.75 -26.02 -22.40
N TYR A 17 7.99 -24.72 -22.21
CA TYR A 17 7.57 -24.01 -20.98
C TYR A 17 6.05 -23.99 -20.79
N LYS A 18 5.27 -23.86 -21.86
CA LYS A 18 3.79 -23.90 -21.80
C LYS A 18 3.22 -25.29 -21.44
N ARG A 19 4.00 -26.35 -21.60
CA ARG A 19 3.58 -27.74 -21.34
C ARG A 19 4.17 -28.32 -20.05
N GLN A 20 4.95 -27.56 -19.30
CA GLN A 20 5.39 -28.02 -17.98
C GLN A 20 4.19 -28.16 -17.05
N PRO A 21 3.95 -29.33 -16.47
CA PRO A 21 2.93 -29.46 -15.44
C PRO A 21 3.32 -28.54 -14.28
N ILE A 22 2.37 -27.70 -13.85
CA ILE A 22 2.56 -26.91 -12.64
C ILE A 22 2.42 -27.91 -11.50
N ASP A 23 3.53 -28.27 -10.88
CA ASP A 23 3.52 -29.03 -9.65
C ASP A 23 2.67 -28.26 -8.64
N GLN A 24 1.70 -28.93 -8.00
CA GLN A 24 0.78 -28.33 -7.06
C GLN A 24 -0.30 -27.40 -7.68
N ALA A 25 -0.68 -27.55 -8.95
CA ALA A 25 -1.72 -26.74 -9.60
C ALA A 25 -3.02 -26.70 -8.80
N VAL A 26 -3.42 -27.81 -8.17
CA VAL A 26 -4.62 -27.88 -7.32
C VAL A 26 -4.46 -27.00 -6.08
N SER A 27 -3.32 -27.05 -5.40
CA SER A 27 -3.03 -26.20 -4.24
C SER A 27 -3.05 -24.74 -4.59
N LEU A 28 -2.47 -24.34 -5.73
CA LEU A 28 -2.51 -22.99 -6.26
C LEU A 28 -3.94 -22.52 -6.56
N CYS A 29 -4.74 -23.36 -7.20
CA CYS A 29 -6.15 -23.03 -7.50
C CYS A 29 -6.97 -22.85 -6.22
N ILE A 30 -6.79 -23.71 -5.23
CA ILE A 30 -7.47 -23.60 -3.92
C ILE A 30 -7.01 -22.33 -3.20
N GLY A 31 -5.69 -22.07 -3.18
CA GLY A 31 -5.13 -20.85 -2.59
C GLY A 31 -5.70 -19.59 -3.23
N LEU A 32 -5.73 -19.53 -4.58
CA LEU A 32 -6.31 -18.41 -5.30
C LEU A 32 -7.81 -18.21 -5.00
N ALA A 33 -8.57 -19.29 -4.97
CA ALA A 33 -10.00 -19.23 -4.61
C ALA A 33 -10.21 -18.73 -3.18
N ALA A 34 -9.37 -19.18 -2.23
CA ALA A 34 -9.42 -18.71 -0.84
C ALA A 34 -9.06 -17.22 -0.72
N VAL A 35 -8.06 -16.73 -1.47
CA VAL A 35 -7.72 -15.30 -1.55
C VAL A 35 -8.89 -14.49 -2.10
N MET A 36 -9.55 -14.95 -3.16
CA MET A 36 -10.71 -14.25 -3.73
C MET A 36 -11.86 -14.15 -2.74
N VAL A 37 -12.18 -15.23 -2.02
CA VAL A 37 -13.21 -15.23 -0.99
C VAL A 37 -12.80 -14.32 0.17
N GLY A 38 -11.56 -14.42 0.64
CA GLY A 38 -11.03 -13.58 1.71
C GLY A 38 -11.10 -12.09 1.34
N LEU A 39 -10.72 -11.72 0.12
CA LEU A 39 -10.83 -10.34 -0.36
C LEU A 39 -12.28 -9.85 -0.41
N ALA A 40 -13.22 -10.68 -0.86
CA ALA A 40 -14.64 -10.33 -0.87
C ALA A 40 -15.17 -10.06 0.54
N VAL A 41 -14.86 -10.93 1.50
CA VAL A 41 -15.24 -10.78 2.91
C VAL A 41 -14.57 -9.55 3.54
N PHE A 42 -13.29 -9.29 3.21
CA PHE A 42 -12.56 -8.10 3.65
C PHE A 42 -13.20 -6.80 3.14
N MET A 43 -13.55 -6.75 1.85
CA MET A 43 -14.24 -5.60 1.25
C MET A 43 -15.59 -5.33 1.88
N GLU A 44 -16.37 -6.38 2.21
CA GLU A 44 -17.62 -6.24 2.95
C GLU A 44 -17.37 -5.65 4.35
N GLY A 45 -16.35 -6.15 5.05
CA GLY A 45 -15.92 -5.62 6.34
C GLY A 45 -15.54 -4.14 6.29
N LEU A 46 -14.80 -3.73 5.25
CA LEU A 46 -14.42 -2.31 5.05
C LEU A 46 -15.61 -1.43 4.73
N SER A 47 -16.53 -1.91 3.88
CA SER A 47 -17.70 -1.14 3.46
C SER A 47 -18.66 -0.88 4.63
N THR A 48 -18.80 -1.85 5.52
CA THR A 48 -19.68 -1.76 6.69
C THR A 48 -18.99 -1.21 7.94
N GLY A 49 -17.68 -1.44 8.07
CA GLY A 49 -16.88 -1.04 9.24
C GLY A 49 -16.20 0.32 9.10
N LEU A 50 -15.36 0.51 8.08
CA LEU A 50 -14.48 1.69 7.96
C LEU A 50 -15.07 2.83 7.11
N MET A 51 -15.74 2.53 6.00
CA MET A 51 -16.29 3.58 5.13
C MET A 51 -17.30 4.51 5.81
N PRO A 52 -18.17 4.07 6.75
CA PRO A 52 -19.05 4.97 7.47
C PRO A 52 -18.31 6.05 8.26
N PHE A 53 -17.13 5.73 8.84
CA PHE A 53 -16.29 6.73 9.51
C PHE A 53 -15.82 7.80 8.53
N GLY A 54 -15.27 7.38 7.38
CA GLY A 54 -14.79 8.29 6.34
C GLY A 54 -15.88 9.27 5.90
N LYS A 55 -17.10 8.77 5.64
CA LYS A 55 -18.24 9.57 5.24
C LYS A 55 -18.66 10.57 6.32
N ILE A 56 -18.85 10.11 7.56
CA ILE A 56 -19.28 10.99 8.67
C ILE A 56 -18.23 12.05 8.97
N ILE A 57 -16.95 11.67 8.96
CA ILE A 57 -15.85 12.60 9.17
C ILE A 57 -15.82 13.61 8.02
N GLY A 58 -15.90 13.17 6.77
CA GLY A 58 -15.89 14.04 5.60
C GLY A 58 -17.02 15.06 5.59
N ASP A 59 -18.24 14.64 5.90
CA ASP A 59 -19.42 15.50 5.92
C ASP A 59 -19.44 16.53 7.07
N ASN A 60 -18.82 16.20 8.21
CA ASN A 60 -18.92 17.01 9.42
C ASN A 60 -17.63 17.78 9.77
N LEU A 61 -16.47 17.27 9.40
CA LEU A 61 -15.19 17.85 9.79
C LEU A 61 -15.02 19.30 9.28
N PRO A 62 -15.31 19.63 8.00
CA PRO A 62 -15.19 21.00 7.51
C PRO A 62 -16.18 21.99 8.13
N LYS A 63 -17.28 21.48 8.72
CA LYS A 63 -18.30 22.30 9.38
C LYS A 63 -17.95 22.65 10.83
N LYS A 64 -17.12 21.83 11.48
CA LYS A 64 -16.81 21.92 12.91
C LYS A 64 -15.37 22.33 13.21
N ALA A 65 -14.46 22.21 12.24
CA ALA A 65 -13.03 22.49 12.41
C ALA A 65 -12.52 23.49 11.37
N SER A 66 -11.44 24.21 11.72
CA SER A 66 -10.77 25.06 10.75
C SER A 66 -10.15 24.23 9.62
N MET A 67 -10.00 24.80 8.43
CA MET A 67 -9.41 24.08 7.29
C MET A 67 -8.00 23.56 7.55
N THR A 68 -7.22 24.25 8.37
CA THR A 68 -5.89 23.76 8.79
C THR A 68 -5.99 22.44 9.55
N VAL A 69 -6.92 22.34 10.51
CA VAL A 69 -7.17 21.11 11.26
C VAL A 69 -7.69 20.00 10.34
N VAL A 70 -8.57 20.34 9.38
CA VAL A 70 -9.04 19.39 8.36
C VAL A 70 -7.87 18.78 7.59
N TYR A 71 -6.94 19.61 7.10
CA TYR A 71 -5.77 19.12 6.34
C TYR A 71 -4.83 18.27 7.19
N ILE A 72 -4.60 18.63 8.45
CA ILE A 72 -3.78 17.83 9.38
C ILE A 72 -4.41 16.46 9.59
N ILE A 73 -5.72 16.41 9.89
CA ILE A 73 -6.43 15.14 10.12
C ILE A 73 -6.39 14.26 8.87
N ILE A 74 -6.62 14.84 7.69
CA ILE A 74 -6.58 14.11 6.42
C ILE A 74 -5.18 13.59 6.11
N GLY A 75 -4.15 14.40 6.38
CA GLY A 75 -2.76 13.97 6.20
C GLY A 75 -2.40 12.79 7.10
N ILE A 76 -2.73 12.87 8.40
CA ILE A 76 -2.53 11.77 9.36
C ILE A 76 -3.33 10.53 8.95
N LEU A 77 -4.56 10.72 8.48
CA LEU A 77 -5.39 9.63 7.99
C LEU A 77 -4.75 8.95 6.77
N GLY A 78 -4.19 9.71 5.84
CA GLY A 78 -3.47 9.17 4.68
C GLY A 78 -2.27 8.31 5.08
N VAL A 79 -1.50 8.73 6.08
CA VAL A 79 -0.44 7.91 6.66
C VAL A 79 -1.02 6.66 7.34
N GLY A 80 -2.07 6.82 8.14
CA GLY A 80 -2.68 5.72 8.89
C GLY A 80 -3.27 4.61 8.01
N VAL A 81 -3.93 4.98 6.90
CA VAL A 81 -4.47 3.99 5.95
C VAL A 81 -3.38 3.18 5.27
N THR A 82 -2.22 3.77 5.03
CA THR A 82 -1.08 3.07 4.44
C THR A 82 -0.57 1.96 5.37
N PHE A 83 -0.50 2.21 6.67
CA PHE A 83 -0.15 1.18 7.65
C PHE A 83 -1.19 0.06 7.75
N ALA A 84 -2.45 0.38 7.52
CA ALA A 84 -3.55 -0.58 7.51
C ALA A 84 -3.68 -1.35 6.19
N GLU A 85 -2.90 -1.00 5.16
CA GLU A 85 -2.97 -1.64 3.85
C GLU A 85 -2.26 -3.00 3.87
N PRO A 86 -2.99 -4.12 3.70
CA PRO A 86 -2.41 -5.45 3.82
C PRO A 86 -1.29 -5.73 2.81
N ALA A 87 -1.36 -5.12 1.62
CA ALA A 87 -0.38 -5.32 0.57
C ALA A 87 1.02 -4.75 0.91
N ILE A 88 1.12 -3.81 1.85
CA ILE A 88 2.40 -3.35 2.40
C ILE A 88 3.11 -4.48 3.16
N GLY A 89 2.35 -5.31 3.91
CA GLY A 89 2.90 -6.50 4.57
C GLY A 89 3.45 -7.53 3.57
N ALA A 90 2.79 -7.72 2.44
CA ALA A 90 3.26 -8.61 1.38
C ALA A 90 4.58 -8.12 0.76
N LEU A 91 4.74 -6.81 0.54
CA LEU A 91 6.01 -6.23 0.07
C LEU A 91 7.16 -6.46 1.06
N GLN A 92 6.88 -6.36 2.37
CA GLN A 92 7.87 -6.64 3.41
C GLN A 92 8.30 -8.12 3.41
N ALA A 93 7.34 -9.04 3.30
CA ALA A 93 7.61 -10.47 3.22
C ALA A 93 8.46 -10.82 1.98
N PHE A 94 8.22 -10.15 0.85
CA PHE A 94 9.03 -10.30 -0.36
C PHE A 94 10.50 -9.91 -0.15
N GLY A 95 10.79 -8.96 0.75
CA GLY A 95 12.14 -8.51 1.07
C GLY A 95 13.09 -9.64 1.48
N ALA A 96 12.59 -10.68 2.15
CA ALA A 96 13.38 -11.84 2.56
C ALA A 96 13.88 -12.69 1.36
N SER A 97 13.20 -12.62 0.20
CA SER A 97 13.55 -13.37 -1.02
C SER A 97 14.52 -12.61 -1.95
N VAL A 98 14.83 -11.34 -1.65
CA VAL A 98 15.66 -10.50 -2.51
C VAL A 98 17.13 -10.90 -2.40
N ASP A 99 17.76 -11.20 -3.53
CA ASP A 99 19.20 -11.42 -3.61
C ASP A 99 19.97 -10.10 -3.46
N VAL A 100 20.64 -9.92 -2.33
CA VAL A 100 21.40 -8.72 -2.00
C VAL A 100 22.48 -8.38 -3.03
N ARG A 101 23.05 -9.36 -3.71
CA ARG A 101 24.10 -9.14 -4.72
C ARG A 101 23.55 -8.59 -6.03
N LYS A 102 22.29 -8.93 -6.36
CA LYS A 102 21.63 -8.49 -7.59
C LYS A 102 20.90 -7.16 -7.42
N ALA A 103 20.37 -6.91 -6.23
CA ALA A 103 19.54 -5.75 -5.95
C ALA A 103 19.82 -5.19 -4.54
N PRO A 104 21.04 -4.63 -4.28
CA PRO A 104 21.44 -4.24 -2.94
C PRO A 104 20.51 -3.18 -2.32
N TYR A 105 20.15 -2.14 -3.05
CA TYR A 105 19.27 -1.10 -2.52
C TYR A 105 17.82 -1.57 -2.32
N LEU A 106 17.33 -2.48 -3.15
CA LEU A 106 16.02 -3.10 -2.95
C LEU A 106 16.01 -3.94 -1.66
N PHE A 107 17.06 -4.73 -1.44
CA PHE A 107 17.25 -5.48 -0.20
C PHE A 107 17.29 -4.54 1.00
N GLU A 108 18.08 -3.47 0.93
CA GLU A 108 18.25 -2.50 2.01
C GLU A 108 16.92 -1.84 2.40
N LEU A 109 16.14 -1.39 1.42
CA LEU A 109 14.84 -0.75 1.66
C LEU A 109 13.82 -1.69 2.28
N LEU A 110 13.78 -2.95 1.84
CA LEU A 110 12.77 -3.90 2.29
C LEU A 110 13.11 -4.55 3.64
N ASN A 111 14.39 -4.65 3.99
CA ASN A 111 14.83 -5.30 5.24
C ASN A 111 15.25 -4.31 6.32
N ASN A 112 16.11 -3.34 6.01
CA ASN A 112 16.69 -2.45 7.00
C ASN A 112 15.94 -1.10 7.10
N TRP A 113 15.37 -0.62 5.98
CA TRP A 113 14.64 0.66 5.91
C TRP A 113 13.12 0.47 5.79
N THR A 114 12.58 -0.64 6.27
CA THR A 114 11.16 -0.99 6.16
C THR A 114 10.24 0.07 6.76
N LEU A 115 10.51 0.51 8.01
CA LEU A 115 9.71 1.54 8.65
C LEU A 115 9.80 2.90 7.94
N PRO A 116 10.99 3.42 7.60
CA PRO A 116 11.10 4.62 6.76
C PRO A 116 10.39 4.48 5.42
N LEU A 117 10.46 3.32 4.76
CA LEU A 117 9.76 3.05 3.51
C LEU A 117 8.24 3.23 3.67
N VAL A 118 7.63 2.57 4.65
CA VAL A 118 6.19 2.67 4.91
C VAL A 118 5.78 4.09 5.30
N LEU A 119 6.60 4.77 6.11
CA LEU A 119 6.35 6.18 6.46
C LEU A 119 6.40 7.11 5.26
N MET A 120 7.35 6.92 4.35
CA MET A 120 7.48 7.72 3.12
C MET A 120 6.32 7.45 2.17
N VAL A 121 5.93 6.19 1.99
CA VAL A 121 4.72 5.83 1.22
C VAL A 121 3.48 6.49 1.84
N GLY A 122 3.31 6.38 3.16
CA GLY A 122 2.20 7.00 3.89
C GLY A 122 2.20 8.53 3.81
N ALA A 123 3.38 9.16 3.90
CA ALA A 123 3.51 10.61 3.71
C ALA A 123 3.09 11.02 2.30
N GLY A 124 3.46 10.23 1.28
CA GLY A 124 2.99 10.42 -0.10
C GLY A 124 1.47 10.40 -0.20
N VAL A 125 0.82 9.38 0.39
CA VAL A 125 -0.65 9.30 0.44
C VAL A 125 -1.25 10.47 1.21
N GLY A 126 -0.67 10.85 2.34
CA GLY A 126 -1.11 11.98 3.15
C GLY A 126 -1.08 13.31 2.39
N ILE A 127 0.03 13.58 1.69
CA ILE A 127 0.17 14.77 0.82
C ILE A 127 -0.87 14.73 -0.30
N ALA A 128 -1.05 13.58 -0.96
CA ALA A 128 -2.03 13.41 -2.00
C ALA A 128 -3.47 13.67 -1.51
N ALA A 129 -3.81 13.17 -0.33
CA ALA A 129 -5.11 13.36 0.30
C ALA A 129 -5.36 14.84 0.66
N ILE A 130 -4.34 15.54 1.19
CA ILE A 130 -4.42 17.00 1.44
C ILE A 130 -4.62 17.75 0.12
N LEU A 131 -3.81 17.50 -0.89
CA LEU A 131 -3.90 18.17 -2.19
C LEU A 131 -5.24 17.89 -2.88
N GLY A 132 -5.72 16.65 -2.81
CA GLY A 132 -7.05 16.26 -3.28
C GLY A 132 -8.16 17.04 -2.58
N THR A 133 -8.06 17.23 -1.28
CA THR A 133 -9.00 18.00 -0.48
C THR A 133 -8.94 19.50 -0.83
N VAL A 134 -7.74 20.08 -0.94
CA VAL A 134 -7.54 21.46 -1.39
C VAL A 134 -8.18 21.69 -2.75
N ARG A 135 -7.98 20.72 -3.66
CA ARG A 135 -8.61 20.74 -4.99
C ARG A 135 -10.13 20.82 -4.91
N PHE A 136 -10.77 20.01 -4.06
CA PHE A 136 -12.22 20.04 -3.90
C PHE A 136 -12.71 21.39 -3.37
N VAL A 137 -12.05 21.90 -2.33
CA VAL A 137 -12.44 23.18 -1.70
C VAL A 137 -12.22 24.36 -2.66
N LYS A 138 -11.07 24.42 -3.32
CA LYS A 138 -10.71 25.54 -4.24
C LYS A 138 -11.24 25.37 -5.66
N GLY A 139 -11.69 24.18 -6.06
CA GLY A 139 -12.15 23.89 -7.41
C GLY A 139 -11.02 23.82 -8.46
N TRP A 140 -9.80 23.43 -8.05
CA TRP A 140 -8.66 23.32 -8.95
C TRP A 140 -8.84 22.19 -9.97
N SER A 141 -8.32 22.41 -11.19
CA SER A 141 -8.34 21.38 -12.22
C SER A 141 -7.31 20.29 -11.91
N LEU A 142 -7.68 19.03 -12.20
CA LEU A 142 -6.84 17.86 -11.94
C LEU A 142 -5.60 17.77 -12.85
N LYS A 143 -5.75 18.17 -14.12
CA LYS A 143 -4.70 18.01 -15.14
C LYS A 143 -3.35 18.61 -14.74
N PRO A 144 -3.25 19.91 -14.34
CA PRO A 144 -1.95 20.48 -13.97
C PRO A 144 -1.37 19.83 -12.71
N MET A 145 -2.20 19.36 -11.78
CA MET A 145 -1.72 18.65 -10.57
C MET A 145 -1.07 17.32 -10.92
N ILE A 146 -1.69 16.57 -11.86
CA ILE A 146 -1.10 15.31 -12.37
C ILE A 146 0.23 15.60 -13.07
N TYR A 147 0.30 16.58 -13.97
CA TYR A 147 1.56 16.90 -14.65
C TYR A 147 2.64 17.34 -13.67
N CYS A 148 2.30 18.13 -12.67
CA CYS A 148 3.23 18.59 -11.64
C CYS A 148 3.78 17.42 -10.80
N ALA A 149 2.97 16.40 -10.53
CA ALA A 149 3.40 15.19 -9.81
C ALA A 149 4.14 14.19 -10.72
N LEU A 150 3.67 14.02 -11.96
CA LEU A 150 4.22 13.04 -12.90
C LEU A 150 5.61 13.46 -13.41
N THR A 151 5.85 14.75 -13.60
CA THR A 151 7.15 15.25 -14.08
C THR A 151 8.31 14.84 -13.17
N PRO A 152 8.31 15.12 -11.85
CA PRO A 152 9.38 14.66 -10.97
C PRO A 152 9.43 13.13 -10.87
N VAL A 153 8.30 12.41 -10.89
CA VAL A 153 8.29 10.94 -10.95
C VAL A 153 9.04 10.45 -12.18
N ALA A 154 8.76 11.01 -13.36
CA ALA A 154 9.43 10.61 -14.60
C ALA A 154 10.94 10.91 -14.57
N LEU A 155 11.32 12.08 -14.07
CA LEU A 155 12.73 12.48 -13.96
C LEU A 155 13.51 11.56 -13.00
N LEU A 156 12.96 11.29 -11.82
CA LEU A 156 13.61 10.40 -10.84
C LEU A 156 13.59 8.94 -11.29
N SER A 157 12.53 8.49 -11.98
CA SER A 157 12.52 7.17 -12.60
C SER A 157 13.58 7.03 -13.69
N PHE A 158 13.78 8.05 -14.50
CA PHE A 158 14.84 8.06 -15.51
C PHE A 158 16.24 8.04 -14.86
N TYR A 159 16.42 8.79 -13.78
CA TYR A 159 17.67 8.77 -13.00
C TYR A 159 17.93 7.37 -12.42
N ALA A 160 16.94 6.75 -11.76
CA ALA A 160 17.04 5.41 -11.20
C ALA A 160 17.28 4.33 -12.27
N TRP A 161 16.70 4.50 -13.46
CA TRP A 161 16.95 3.62 -14.60
C TRP A 161 18.38 3.69 -15.14
N SER A 162 19.02 4.85 -15.02
CA SER A 162 20.40 5.07 -15.48
C SER A 162 21.46 4.44 -14.57
N ASP A 163 21.10 4.08 -13.33
CA ASP A 163 22.02 3.45 -12.36
C ASP A 163 21.69 1.95 -12.23
N PRO A 164 22.63 1.04 -12.55
CA PRO A 164 22.44 -0.41 -12.47
C PRO A 164 22.01 -0.90 -11.07
N ASN A 165 22.43 -0.21 -10.00
CA ASN A 165 22.08 -0.59 -8.64
C ASN A 165 20.70 -0.09 -8.20
N LEU A 166 20.20 1.00 -8.80
CA LEU A 166 18.91 1.60 -8.50
C LEU A 166 17.79 1.07 -9.40
N VAL A 167 18.09 0.50 -10.56
CA VAL A 167 17.07 0.06 -11.53
C VAL A 167 16.07 -0.93 -10.93
N SER A 168 16.51 -1.79 -10.01
CA SER A 168 15.64 -2.76 -9.32
C SER A 168 14.58 -2.10 -8.43
N ILE A 169 14.80 -0.85 -8.01
CA ILE A 169 13.86 -0.10 -7.18
C ILE A 169 12.68 0.43 -7.97
N LEU A 170 12.80 0.58 -9.29
CA LEU A 170 11.70 1.06 -10.11
C LEU A 170 10.46 0.19 -9.93
N GLY A 171 10.61 -1.13 -9.94
CA GLY A 171 9.51 -2.06 -9.65
C GLY A 171 8.85 -1.74 -8.31
N LEU A 172 9.63 -1.70 -7.23
CA LEU A 172 9.13 -1.38 -5.89
C LEU A 172 8.41 -0.03 -5.83
N ALA A 173 8.98 1.01 -6.45
CA ALA A 173 8.38 2.35 -6.41
C ALA A 173 7.02 2.38 -7.11
N TRP A 174 6.91 1.79 -8.30
CA TRP A 174 5.65 1.71 -9.03
C TRP A 174 4.64 0.79 -8.36
N ASP A 175 5.08 -0.33 -7.76
CA ASP A 175 4.24 -1.21 -6.96
C ASP A 175 3.69 -0.50 -5.71
N CYS A 176 4.50 0.31 -5.02
CA CYS A 176 4.01 1.14 -3.91
C CYS A 176 2.91 2.11 -4.35
N GLY A 177 3.00 2.68 -5.55
CA GLY A 177 1.92 3.49 -6.12
C GLY A 177 0.65 2.69 -6.42
N ALA A 178 0.78 1.46 -6.87
CA ALA A 178 -0.36 0.57 -7.10
C ALA A 178 -0.97 0.09 -5.77
N VAL A 179 -0.15 -0.32 -4.83
CA VAL A 179 -0.55 -0.82 -3.50
C VAL A 179 -1.33 0.22 -2.70
N THR A 180 -0.93 1.49 -2.76
CA THR A 180 -1.63 2.59 -2.07
C THR A 180 -3.00 2.92 -2.65
N THR A 181 -3.38 2.33 -3.77
CA THR A 181 -4.75 2.34 -4.30
C THR A 181 -5.49 1.04 -3.98
N GLY A 182 -5.18 0.42 -2.88
CA GLY A 182 -5.75 -0.84 -2.43
C GLY A 182 -7.13 -0.74 -1.78
N PRO A 183 -7.61 -1.87 -1.26
CA PRO A 183 -8.98 -1.99 -0.76
C PRO A 183 -9.28 -1.15 0.49
N VAL A 184 -8.29 -0.74 1.27
CA VAL A 184 -8.48 0.13 2.45
C VAL A 184 -8.44 1.60 2.07
N THR A 185 -7.38 1.99 1.35
CA THR A 185 -7.06 3.39 1.09
C THR A 185 -8.11 4.05 0.19
N VAL A 186 -8.45 3.41 -0.93
CA VAL A 186 -9.37 4.03 -1.91
C VAL A 186 -10.77 4.27 -1.32
N PRO A 187 -11.46 3.28 -0.74
CA PRO A 187 -12.80 3.52 -0.21
C PRO A 187 -12.83 4.56 0.90
N LEU A 188 -11.83 4.56 1.80
CA LEU A 188 -11.80 5.49 2.91
C LEU A 188 -11.48 6.93 2.47
N VAL A 189 -10.44 7.12 1.66
CA VAL A 189 -10.06 8.45 1.15
C VAL A 189 -11.13 9.01 0.22
N LEU A 190 -11.76 8.14 -0.58
CA LEU A 190 -12.84 8.54 -1.49
C LEU A 190 -14.09 8.98 -0.70
N SER A 191 -14.52 8.20 0.30
CA SER A 191 -15.69 8.53 1.13
C SER A 191 -15.48 9.84 1.89
N LEU A 192 -14.27 10.06 2.41
CA LEU A 192 -13.88 11.31 3.05
C LEU A 192 -13.90 12.48 2.05
N GLY A 193 -13.30 12.31 0.87
CA GLY A 193 -13.27 13.34 -0.17
C GLY A 193 -14.64 13.74 -0.68
N ILE A 194 -15.54 12.78 -0.88
CA ILE A 194 -16.94 13.02 -1.26
C ILE A 194 -17.65 13.79 -0.15
N GLY A 195 -17.47 13.38 1.12
CA GLY A 195 -18.08 14.09 2.27
C GLY A 195 -17.64 15.54 2.34
N ILE A 196 -16.34 15.82 2.15
CA ILE A 196 -15.80 17.19 2.14
C ILE A 196 -16.34 17.99 0.95
N ALA A 197 -16.42 17.40 -0.24
CA ALA A 197 -16.97 18.05 -1.42
C ALA A 197 -18.46 18.43 -1.21
N ASN A 198 -19.24 17.54 -0.61
CA ASN A 198 -20.64 17.80 -0.23
C ASN A 198 -20.74 18.93 0.79
N ALA A 199 -19.92 18.90 1.83
CA ALA A 199 -19.88 19.96 2.84
C ALA A 199 -19.48 21.33 2.27
N ALA A 200 -18.65 21.35 1.22
CA ALA A 200 -18.25 22.55 0.50
C ALA A 200 -19.29 23.03 -0.56
N GLY A 201 -20.42 22.37 -0.69
CA GLY A 201 -21.46 22.69 -1.69
C GLY A 201 -21.09 22.39 -3.14
N LYS A 202 -20.07 21.55 -3.37
CA LYS A 202 -19.55 21.21 -4.70
C LYS A 202 -19.74 19.72 -5.07
N GLY A 203 -20.69 19.05 -4.41
CA GLY A 203 -20.88 17.58 -4.46
C GLY A 203 -21.39 16.97 -5.76
N ASN A 204 -21.51 17.72 -6.85
CA ASN A 204 -22.21 17.27 -8.06
C ASN A 204 -21.38 16.44 -9.06
N SER A 205 -20.19 15.98 -8.75
CA SER A 205 -19.45 15.12 -9.67
C SER A 205 -18.81 13.92 -8.96
N SER A 206 -19.32 12.73 -9.24
CA SER A 206 -18.70 11.43 -8.87
C SER A 206 -17.27 11.30 -9.40
N LEU A 207 -16.94 11.99 -10.49
CA LEU A 207 -15.60 12.09 -11.07
C LEU A 207 -14.60 12.89 -10.19
N SER A 208 -15.09 13.68 -9.24
CA SER A 208 -14.22 14.47 -8.35
C SER A 208 -13.36 13.58 -7.45
N GLY A 209 -13.90 12.46 -6.95
CA GLY A 209 -13.18 11.50 -6.11
C GLY A 209 -12.02 10.82 -6.82
N PHE A 210 -12.16 10.54 -8.11
CA PHE A 210 -11.15 9.83 -8.90
C PHE A 210 -9.80 10.56 -8.94
N GLY A 211 -9.81 11.90 -8.91
CA GLY A 211 -8.59 12.68 -8.91
C GLY A 211 -7.74 12.55 -7.65
N VAL A 212 -8.36 12.29 -6.50
CA VAL A 212 -7.60 12.05 -5.26
C VAL A 212 -6.86 10.71 -5.34
N VAL A 213 -7.53 9.69 -5.89
CA VAL A 213 -6.94 8.35 -6.08
C VAL A 213 -5.72 8.42 -7.01
N THR A 214 -5.81 9.18 -8.12
CA THR A 214 -4.67 9.35 -9.04
C THR A 214 -3.47 10.01 -8.35
N LEU A 215 -3.69 11.03 -7.52
CA LEU A 215 -2.62 11.64 -6.74
C LEU A 215 -2.09 10.68 -5.68
N ALA A 216 -2.96 9.89 -5.04
CA ALA A 216 -2.59 8.89 -4.05
C ALA A 216 -1.72 7.76 -4.62
N SER A 217 -1.72 7.54 -5.94
CA SER A 217 -0.75 6.65 -6.61
C SER A 217 0.58 7.34 -6.90
N LEU A 218 0.56 8.59 -7.40
CA LEU A 218 1.77 9.27 -7.89
C LEU A 218 2.70 9.72 -6.75
N PHE A 219 2.16 10.25 -5.66
CA PHE A 219 2.98 10.75 -4.55
C PHE A 219 3.75 9.66 -3.80
N PRO A 220 3.22 8.46 -3.55
CA PRO A 220 4.00 7.35 -3.02
C PRO A 220 5.15 6.92 -3.93
N ILE A 221 4.93 6.85 -5.26
CA ILE A 221 6.03 6.57 -6.21
C ILE A 221 7.15 7.60 -6.02
N LEU A 222 6.78 8.88 -6.01
CA LEU A 222 7.73 9.97 -5.80
C LEU A 222 8.48 9.83 -4.47
N ALA A 223 7.76 9.53 -3.39
CA ALA A 223 8.33 9.39 -2.06
C ALA A 223 9.33 8.22 -1.97
N VAL A 224 9.00 7.07 -2.56
CA VAL A 224 9.89 5.90 -2.60
C VAL A 224 11.14 6.19 -3.45
N LEU A 225 11.00 6.84 -4.60
CA LEU A 225 12.15 7.23 -5.43
C LEU A 225 13.07 8.20 -4.70
N ILE A 226 12.52 9.19 -4.01
CA ILE A 226 13.31 10.13 -3.18
C ILE A 226 14.04 9.38 -2.07
N LEU A 227 13.36 8.49 -1.35
CA LEU A 227 13.97 7.69 -0.28
C LEU A 227 15.09 6.81 -0.83
N SER A 228 14.88 6.17 -1.96
CA SER A 228 15.86 5.28 -2.59
C SER A 228 17.14 6.01 -2.99
N ILE A 229 16.97 7.17 -3.59
CA ILE A 229 18.11 8.04 -3.96
C ILE A 229 18.80 8.57 -2.70
N PHE A 230 18.04 8.93 -1.66
CA PHE A 230 18.62 9.32 -0.38
C PHE A 230 19.47 8.20 0.23
N VAL A 231 18.96 6.95 0.25
CA VAL A 231 19.70 5.78 0.76
C VAL A 231 20.96 5.52 -0.06
N SER A 232 20.91 5.70 -1.38
CA SER A 232 22.10 5.51 -2.25
C SER A 232 23.23 6.49 -1.97
N PHE A 233 22.93 7.66 -1.40
CA PHE A 233 23.95 8.60 -0.94
C PHE A 233 24.49 8.27 0.46
N GLN A 234 23.78 7.48 1.25
CA GLN A 234 24.17 7.14 2.63
C GLN A 234 25.00 5.87 2.71
N VAL A 235 24.69 4.87 1.90
CA VAL A 235 25.28 3.54 1.99
C VAL A 235 25.70 3.04 0.60
N SER A 236 26.93 2.54 0.46
CA SER A 236 27.37 1.96 -0.80
C SER A 236 26.88 0.51 -0.97
N PRO A 237 26.73 0.01 -2.22
CA PRO A 237 26.33 -1.38 -2.48
C PRO A 237 27.23 -2.42 -1.80
N GLU A 238 28.52 -2.15 -1.74
CA GLU A 238 29.50 -3.04 -1.12
C GLU A 238 29.29 -3.14 0.41
N GLN A 239 28.95 -2.04 1.06
CA GLN A 239 28.63 -2.02 2.49
C GLN A 239 27.36 -2.83 2.81
N ILE A 240 26.32 -2.73 1.96
CA ILE A 240 25.09 -3.50 2.10
C ILE A 240 25.37 -4.99 1.98
N ILE A 241 26.14 -5.39 0.97
CA ILE A 241 26.52 -6.80 0.73
C ILE A 241 27.36 -7.34 1.91
N ALA A 242 28.33 -6.57 2.39
CA ALA A 242 29.16 -6.97 3.53
C ALA A 242 28.35 -7.12 4.82
N ALA A 243 27.44 -6.17 5.10
CA ALA A 243 26.57 -6.21 6.27
C ALA A 243 25.62 -7.42 6.25
N SER A 244 25.05 -7.75 5.10
CA SER A 244 24.14 -8.90 4.97
C SER A 244 24.82 -10.25 5.26
N GLN A 245 26.11 -10.38 4.90
CA GLN A 245 26.89 -11.60 5.15
C GLN A 245 27.21 -11.79 6.64
N SER A 246 27.39 -10.72 7.38
CA SER A 246 27.67 -10.78 8.83
C SER A 246 26.43 -11.16 9.65
N VAL A 247 25.24 -10.76 9.22
CA VAL A 247 23.98 -11.06 9.89
C VAL A 247 23.55 -12.52 9.68
N SER A 248 23.84 -13.11 8.53
CA SER A 248 23.49 -14.51 8.22
C SER A 248 24.17 -15.54 9.15
N SER A 249 25.19 -15.13 9.90
CA SER A 249 25.97 -16.00 10.78
C SER A 249 25.46 -16.07 12.23
N SER A 250 24.44 -15.29 12.64
CA SER A 250 24.20 -15.05 14.06
C SER A 250 22.80 -15.23 14.63
N THR A 251 21.79 -15.60 13.84
CA THR A 251 20.44 -15.62 14.42
C THR A 251 19.63 -16.86 14.02
N GLN A 252 19.72 -17.92 14.83
CA GLN A 252 18.61 -18.85 15.00
C GLN A 252 17.62 -18.19 15.98
N VAL A 253 16.59 -17.54 15.45
CA VAL A 253 15.49 -17.04 16.29
C VAL A 253 14.60 -18.24 16.66
N GLU A 254 14.54 -18.60 17.93
CA GLU A 254 13.53 -19.55 18.42
C GLU A 254 12.15 -18.94 18.18
N LEU A 255 11.37 -19.54 17.28
CA LEU A 255 9.99 -19.15 16.99
C LEU A 255 9.11 -19.48 18.20
N THR A 256 8.51 -18.45 18.78
CA THR A 256 7.52 -18.61 19.86
C THR A 256 6.20 -19.12 19.30
N ALA A 257 5.25 -19.55 20.15
CA ALA A 257 3.93 -19.99 19.70
C ALA A 257 3.14 -18.88 18.97
N TRP A 258 3.47 -17.62 19.23
CA TRP A 258 2.88 -16.44 18.60
C TRP A 258 3.43 -16.14 17.20
N ASP A 259 4.56 -16.75 16.85
CA ASP A 259 5.19 -16.60 15.54
C ASP A 259 4.76 -17.71 14.56
N LYS A 260 3.75 -18.53 14.95
CA LYS A 260 3.21 -19.59 14.11
C LYS A 260 1.86 -19.19 13.51
N THR A 261 1.65 -19.56 12.27
CA THR A 261 0.34 -19.45 11.60
C THR A 261 -0.72 -20.28 12.33
N PRO A 262 -1.97 -19.82 12.48
CA PRO A 262 -2.56 -18.55 11.97
C PRO A 262 -2.46 -17.38 12.96
N LEU A 263 -1.83 -17.53 14.13
CA LEU A 263 -1.84 -16.51 15.18
C LEU A 263 -1.05 -15.26 14.79
N VAL A 264 0.08 -15.43 14.12
CA VAL A 264 0.90 -14.30 13.67
C VAL A 264 0.13 -13.40 12.71
N GLU A 265 -0.65 -13.95 11.79
CA GLU A 265 -1.44 -13.19 10.83
C GLU A 265 -2.54 -12.38 11.51
N ILE A 266 -3.22 -12.97 12.51
CA ILE A 266 -4.23 -12.28 13.30
C ILE A 266 -3.60 -11.10 14.07
N VAL A 267 -2.46 -11.33 14.70
CA VAL A 267 -1.73 -10.26 15.44
C VAL A 267 -1.30 -9.15 14.51
N LEU A 268 -0.77 -9.49 13.33
CA LEU A 268 -0.36 -8.50 12.31
C LEU A 268 -1.57 -7.72 11.78
N GLY A 269 -2.70 -8.38 11.53
CA GLY A 269 -3.96 -7.75 11.12
C GLY A 269 -4.49 -6.77 12.16
N VAL A 270 -4.52 -7.18 13.43
CA VAL A 270 -4.90 -6.29 14.54
C VAL A 270 -3.95 -5.11 14.64
N ARG A 271 -2.62 -5.36 14.59
CA ARG A 271 -1.60 -4.33 14.69
C ARG A 271 -1.67 -3.30 13.55
N ALA A 272 -2.07 -3.73 12.36
CA ALA A 272 -2.20 -2.86 11.20
C ALA A 272 -3.46 -1.98 11.26
N ILE A 273 -4.62 -2.58 11.55
CA ILE A 273 -5.93 -1.89 11.46
C ILE A 273 -6.26 -1.13 12.74
N LEU A 274 -5.88 -1.63 13.91
CA LEU A 274 -6.26 -1.05 15.19
C LEU A 274 -5.85 0.42 15.36
N PRO A 275 -4.63 0.87 15.02
CA PRO A 275 -4.26 2.28 15.12
C PRO A 275 -5.13 3.19 14.26
N LEU A 276 -5.46 2.75 13.05
CA LEU A 276 -6.35 3.48 12.15
C LEU A 276 -7.75 3.61 12.73
N VAL A 277 -8.33 2.52 13.21
CA VAL A 277 -9.66 2.52 13.85
C VAL A 277 -9.69 3.42 15.07
N LEU A 278 -8.68 3.34 15.95
CA LEU A 278 -8.57 4.20 17.13
C LEU A 278 -8.47 5.67 16.73
N PHE A 279 -7.71 6.00 15.71
CA PHE A 279 -7.62 7.36 15.19
C PHE A 279 -8.96 7.87 14.63
N LEU A 280 -9.66 7.05 13.85
CA LEU A 280 -10.98 7.39 13.33
C LEU A 280 -12.01 7.58 14.44
N MET A 281 -11.99 6.71 15.46
CA MET A 281 -12.85 6.86 16.64
C MET A 281 -12.51 8.12 17.43
N PHE A 282 -11.23 8.43 17.60
CA PHE A 282 -10.79 9.67 18.25
C PHE A 282 -11.35 10.90 17.52
N VAL A 283 -11.18 10.97 16.20
CA VAL A 283 -11.72 12.08 15.40
C VAL A 283 -13.24 12.16 15.51
N LEU A 284 -13.92 11.02 15.41
CA LEU A 284 -15.38 10.97 15.44
C LEU A 284 -15.95 11.38 16.80
N PHE A 285 -15.47 10.78 17.89
CA PHE A 285 -16.08 10.96 19.21
C PHE A 285 -15.55 12.20 19.93
N ILE A 286 -14.26 12.51 19.82
CA ILE A 286 -13.64 13.61 20.58
C ILE A 286 -13.72 14.92 19.79
N ILE A 287 -13.34 14.93 18.52
CA ILE A 287 -13.31 16.16 17.72
C ILE A 287 -14.70 16.50 17.21
N LEU A 288 -15.38 15.55 16.60
CA LEU A 288 -16.68 15.79 15.97
C LEU A 288 -17.86 15.64 16.92
N LYS A 289 -17.68 14.94 18.06
CA LYS A 289 -18.77 14.59 18.99
C LYS A 289 -19.99 14.04 18.25
N ALA A 290 -19.72 13.17 17.26
CA ALA A 290 -20.73 12.55 16.42
C ALA A 290 -20.95 11.10 16.84
N THR A 291 -22.13 10.56 16.55
CA THR A 291 -22.50 9.18 16.86
C THR A 291 -22.55 8.34 15.59
N LEU A 292 -22.20 7.07 15.71
CA LEU A 292 -22.34 6.10 14.62
C LEU A 292 -23.84 5.71 14.49
N PRO A 293 -24.39 5.72 13.27
CA PRO A 293 -25.80 5.43 13.05
C PRO A 293 -26.16 3.97 13.39
N ASN A 294 -25.29 3.00 13.11
CA ASN A 294 -25.49 1.57 13.38
C ASN A 294 -24.25 0.94 14.02
N ARG A 295 -24.10 1.13 15.34
CA ARG A 295 -22.91 0.67 16.08
C ARG A 295 -22.63 -0.82 15.91
N MET A 296 -23.65 -1.66 16.01
CA MET A 296 -23.50 -3.12 15.87
C MET A 296 -22.96 -3.52 14.48
N VAL A 297 -23.52 -2.96 13.42
CA VAL A 297 -23.10 -3.26 12.04
C VAL A 297 -21.67 -2.76 11.81
N THR A 298 -21.32 -1.59 12.32
CA THR A 298 -19.96 -1.06 12.24
C THR A 298 -18.96 -1.92 13.01
N PHE A 299 -19.28 -2.36 14.22
CA PHE A 299 -18.43 -3.29 14.97
C PHE A 299 -18.29 -4.63 14.27
N TYR A 300 -19.35 -5.18 13.72
CA TYR A 300 -19.30 -6.40 12.92
C TYR A 300 -18.37 -6.23 11.71
N GLY A 301 -18.50 -5.14 10.96
CA GLY A 301 -17.63 -4.84 9.82
C GLY A 301 -16.16 -4.68 10.22
N LEU A 302 -15.87 -4.03 11.36
CA LEU A 302 -14.52 -3.89 11.89
C LEU A 302 -13.91 -5.22 12.28
N THR A 303 -14.66 -6.08 12.98
CA THR A 303 -14.19 -7.44 13.35
C THR A 303 -13.92 -8.27 12.11
N LEU A 304 -14.80 -8.19 11.11
CA LEU A 304 -14.62 -8.86 9.83
C LEU A 304 -13.35 -8.40 9.10
N SER A 305 -13.13 -7.08 9.03
CA SER A 305 -11.92 -6.51 8.42
C SER A 305 -10.64 -6.96 9.12
N ILE A 306 -10.62 -6.94 10.45
CA ILE A 306 -9.45 -7.33 11.23
C ILE A 306 -9.15 -8.82 11.07
N SER A 307 -10.19 -9.68 11.14
CA SER A 307 -9.99 -11.13 11.06
C SER A 307 -9.49 -11.61 9.69
N VAL A 308 -9.80 -10.88 8.62
CA VAL A 308 -9.48 -11.31 7.25
C VAL A 308 -8.30 -10.55 6.65
N SER A 309 -7.90 -9.39 7.19
CA SER A 309 -6.94 -8.48 6.55
C SER A 309 -5.60 -9.13 6.19
N TYR A 310 -5.11 -10.06 7.01
CA TYR A 310 -3.85 -10.75 6.76
C TYR A 310 -4.01 -12.20 6.31
N THR A 311 -5.10 -12.88 6.66
CA THR A 311 -5.28 -14.30 6.35
C THR A 311 -5.33 -14.62 4.85
N HIS A 312 -5.81 -13.70 4.02
CA HIS A 312 -5.90 -13.90 2.57
C HIS A 312 -4.61 -13.56 1.79
N LEU A 313 -3.65 -12.87 2.43
CA LEU A 313 -2.38 -12.52 1.80
C LEU A 313 -1.25 -13.48 2.16
N THR A 314 -1.40 -14.21 3.25
CA THR A 314 -0.39 -15.12 3.81
C THR A 314 -0.68 -16.59 3.56
N LEU A 315 -1.56 -16.93 2.61
CA LEU A 315 -1.65 -18.30 2.14
C LEU A 315 -0.27 -18.76 1.65
N PRO A 316 0.18 -19.96 2.03
CA PRO A 316 1.58 -20.33 2.06
C PRO A 316 2.22 -20.27 0.68
N THR A 317 2.83 -19.14 0.36
CA THR A 317 3.83 -19.05 -0.69
C THR A 317 5.18 -19.54 -0.18
N SER A 318 5.33 -19.71 1.15
CA SER A 318 6.55 -20.17 1.80
C SER A 318 6.88 -21.64 1.52
N ASP A 319 5.88 -22.45 1.15
CA ASP A 319 6.07 -23.86 0.83
C ASP A 319 6.15 -24.12 -0.70
N LEU A 320 6.17 -23.05 -1.51
CA LEU A 320 6.16 -23.09 -2.97
C LEU A 320 7.49 -22.64 -3.61
N VAL A 321 8.54 -22.41 -2.81
CA VAL A 321 9.89 -22.09 -3.29
C VAL A 321 10.87 -23.18 -2.98
#